data_a296d15df951a971643fab74f9774a8b
#
_entry.id   a296d15df951a971643fab74f9774a8b
#
_cell.length_a   1.000
_cell.length_b   1.000
_cell.length_c   1.000
_cell.angle_alpha   90.00
_cell.angle_beta   90.00
_cell.angle_gamma   90.00
#
_symmetry.space_group_name_H-M   'P 1'
#
loop_
_entity.id
_entity.type
_entity.pdbx_description
1 polymer ?
#
loop_
_entity_poly.entity_id
_entity_poly.type
_entity_poly.pdbx_seq_one_letter_code
_entity_poly.pdbx_strand_id
1 'polypeptide(L)'
;MKRYKTLIFLCIVALAAVLVFANPQTANADMGPKPSINVTFKNLGDGICYATILSKNISTGPFSAYAPDKGFDYKDLGNMDSGYYSDQNEYNNEEVERIWQKFVDYEDSDGYYFLQLWWKLGEENNQIKWGYYPPYSFKLLLYYPESNAYLTSGIYERYAFDSYYTVDMSVANDVLLNPDFSAGNPHPNPDWNGVVELELENSYDYLSEIVGLLLRIALTVLVELLIALLFRIKGRKPMLTILVTNAVTQIALNVALNLIFYFNGALAYLLFFVLLEIAVVLVEAIAYCLLLRKYGVPIWKAILYAIVANLVTAVAGYYLAILLPGMF
;
A
#
# COMPACT_ATOMS: atom_id res chain seq x y z
N MET A 1 -14.99 -6.33 39.94
CA MET A 1 -14.16 -5.27 39.37
C MET A 1 -12.71 -5.64 39.13
N LYS A 2 -11.95 -6.24 40.05
CA LYS A 2 -10.50 -6.59 39.84
C LYS A 2 -10.28 -7.54 38.63
N ARG A 3 -11.13 -8.55 38.39
CA ARG A 3 -10.96 -9.55 37.31
C ARG A 3 -11.14 -9.00 35.89
N TYR A 4 -11.96 -7.94 35.68
CA TYR A 4 -12.09 -7.30 34.36
C TYR A 4 -10.87 -6.47 33.98
N LYS A 5 -10.26 -5.80 34.97
CA LYS A 5 -9.02 -5.05 34.74
C LYS A 5 -7.87 -5.98 34.30
N THR A 6 -7.79 -7.18 34.88
CA THR A 6 -6.79 -8.18 34.50
C THR A 6 -7.02 -8.71 33.09
N LEU A 7 -8.28 -8.95 32.66
CA LEU A 7 -8.58 -9.41 31.31
C LEU A 7 -8.26 -8.33 30.25
N ILE A 8 -8.70 -7.09 30.50
CA ILE A 8 -8.36 -5.96 29.63
C ILE A 8 -6.84 -5.75 29.56
N PHE A 9 -6.14 -5.88 30.68
CA PHE A 9 -4.68 -5.80 30.71
C PHE A 9 -4.02 -6.92 29.89
N LEU A 10 -4.50 -8.17 29.98
CA LEU A 10 -4.00 -9.29 29.17
C LEU A 10 -4.25 -9.09 27.68
N CYS A 11 -5.43 -8.56 27.29
CA CYS A 11 -5.71 -8.23 25.90
C CYS A 11 -4.80 -7.10 25.38
N ILE A 12 -4.54 -6.06 26.19
CA ILE A 12 -3.63 -4.97 25.84
C ILE A 12 -2.20 -5.50 25.72
N VAL A 13 -1.74 -6.37 26.63
CA VAL A 13 -0.40 -6.97 26.59
C VAL A 13 -0.25 -7.88 25.37
N ALA A 14 -1.27 -8.69 25.03
CA ALA A 14 -1.25 -9.52 23.84
C ALA A 14 -1.19 -8.67 22.55
N LEU A 15 -1.98 -7.59 22.49
CA LEU A 15 -1.95 -6.64 21.38
C LEU A 15 -0.61 -5.91 21.28
N ALA A 16 -0.06 -5.45 22.40
CA ALA A 16 1.25 -4.81 22.46
C ALA A 16 2.40 -5.77 22.06
N ALA A 17 2.33 -7.05 22.46
CA ALA A 17 3.28 -8.08 22.04
C ALA A 17 3.23 -8.28 20.52
N VAL A 18 2.04 -8.37 19.90
CA VAL A 18 1.89 -8.47 18.45
C VAL A 18 2.49 -7.27 17.73
N LEU A 19 2.27 -6.05 18.23
CA LEU A 19 2.83 -4.82 17.63
C LEU A 19 4.37 -4.75 17.78
N VAL A 20 4.94 -5.31 18.85
CA VAL A 20 6.41 -5.39 19.02
C VAL A 20 7.04 -6.42 18.08
N PHE A 21 6.38 -7.56 17.84
CA PHE A 21 6.86 -8.58 16.90
C PHE A 21 6.57 -8.26 15.43
N ALA A 22 5.71 -7.27 15.14
CA ALA A 22 5.44 -6.80 13.78
C ALA A 22 6.56 -5.91 13.20
N ASN A 23 7.63 -5.62 13.95
CA ASN A 23 8.80 -4.94 13.37
C ASN A 23 9.53 -5.88 12.40
N PRO A 24 9.57 -5.55 11.10
CA PRO A 24 10.23 -6.39 10.12
C PRO A 24 11.73 -6.41 10.39
N GLN A 25 12.24 -7.55 10.81
CA GLN A 25 13.64 -7.86 10.62
C GLN A 25 13.84 -8.01 9.11
N THR A 26 14.75 -7.27 8.53
CA THR A 26 15.11 -7.39 7.11
C THR A 26 15.58 -8.82 6.83
N ALA A 27 14.69 -9.69 6.41
CA ALA A 27 15.04 -10.98 5.88
C ALA A 27 15.52 -10.75 4.42
N ASN A 28 16.80 -10.96 4.16
CA ASN A 28 17.41 -10.91 2.84
C ASN A 28 17.01 -12.13 1.97
N ALA A 29 15.73 -12.48 1.93
CA ALA A 29 15.22 -13.53 1.05
C ALA A 29 14.49 -12.87 -0.11
N ASP A 30 14.99 -13.06 -1.32
CA ASP A 30 14.47 -12.50 -2.57
C ASP A 30 13.11 -13.09 -3.01
N MET A 31 12.48 -13.95 -2.21
CA MET A 31 11.29 -14.72 -2.55
C MET A 31 9.95 -14.11 -2.06
N GLY A 32 9.94 -12.89 -1.55
CA GLY A 32 8.71 -12.24 -1.06
C GLY A 32 8.26 -11.05 -1.94
N PRO A 33 6.99 -10.63 -1.85
CA PRO A 33 6.55 -9.39 -2.45
C PRO A 33 7.43 -8.23 -1.97
N LYS A 34 7.77 -7.33 -2.89
CA LYS A 34 8.57 -6.14 -2.63
C LYS A 34 7.64 -4.93 -2.52
N PRO A 35 8.04 -3.89 -1.79
CA PRO A 35 7.28 -2.65 -1.78
C PRO A 35 7.16 -2.04 -3.17
N SER A 36 6.18 -1.14 -3.34
CA SER A 36 6.00 -0.44 -4.62
C SER A 36 5.79 1.08 -4.47
N ILE A 37 6.13 1.80 -5.56
CA ILE A 37 5.72 3.18 -5.81
C ILE A 37 4.80 3.14 -7.02
N ASN A 38 3.58 3.65 -6.86
CA ASN A 38 2.57 3.74 -7.90
C ASN A 38 2.22 5.22 -8.08
N VAL A 39 2.33 5.74 -9.29
CA VAL A 39 1.97 7.13 -9.60
C VAL A 39 0.96 7.13 -10.73
N THR A 40 -0.19 7.76 -10.51
CA THR A 40 -1.25 7.96 -11.49
C THR A 40 -1.26 9.41 -11.94
N PHE A 41 -1.24 9.63 -13.25
CA PHE A 41 -1.28 10.96 -13.85
C PHE A 41 -2.72 11.29 -14.27
N LYS A 42 -3.24 12.42 -13.78
CA LYS A 42 -4.52 13.00 -14.21
C LYS A 42 -4.23 14.13 -15.20
N ASN A 43 -5.13 14.31 -16.15
CA ASN A 43 -5.03 15.39 -17.13
C ASN A 43 -3.68 15.38 -17.89
N LEU A 44 -3.22 14.20 -18.30
CA LEU A 44 -1.90 14.03 -18.92
C LEU A 44 -1.75 14.77 -20.27
N GLY A 45 -2.87 15.06 -20.97
CA GLY A 45 -2.89 15.60 -22.33
C GLY A 45 -2.65 14.52 -23.39
N ASP A 46 -2.70 14.94 -24.66
CA ASP A 46 -2.64 14.01 -25.81
C ASP A 46 -1.20 13.68 -26.26
N GLY A 47 -0.20 14.34 -25.65
CA GLY A 47 1.21 14.17 -26.00
C GLY A 47 1.85 12.93 -25.33
N ILE A 48 2.84 12.35 -26.03
CA ILE A 48 3.67 11.31 -25.45
C ILE A 48 4.71 11.96 -24.54
N CYS A 49 4.82 11.47 -23.31
CA CYS A 49 5.95 11.78 -22.45
C CYS A 49 6.55 10.49 -21.84
N TYR A 50 7.76 10.62 -21.33
CA TYR A 50 8.47 9.55 -20.68
C TYR A 50 8.72 9.92 -19.23
N ALA A 51 8.48 8.98 -18.32
CA ALA A 51 8.61 9.17 -16.90
C ALA A 51 9.69 8.27 -16.30
N THR A 52 10.38 8.76 -15.30
CA THR A 52 11.23 7.94 -14.44
C THR A 52 11.16 8.41 -13.00
N ILE A 53 11.55 7.53 -12.08
CA ILE A 53 11.72 7.83 -10.67
C ILE A 53 13.22 7.89 -10.39
N LEU A 54 13.70 9.04 -9.96
CA LEU A 54 15.09 9.26 -9.57
C LEU A 54 15.31 8.81 -8.13
N SER A 55 16.50 8.31 -7.83
CA SER A 55 16.91 7.82 -6.52
C SER A 55 18.06 8.64 -5.93
N LYS A 56 18.03 8.86 -4.60
CA LYS A 56 19.17 9.41 -3.89
C LYS A 56 20.38 8.49 -3.90
N ASN A 57 20.14 7.17 -3.97
CA ASN A 57 21.20 6.18 -4.05
C ASN A 57 21.52 5.86 -5.51
N ILE A 58 22.80 5.71 -5.83
CA ILE A 58 23.29 5.35 -7.18
C ILE A 58 22.81 3.95 -7.62
N SER A 59 22.37 3.10 -6.69
CA SER A 59 21.80 1.78 -6.98
C SER A 59 20.75 1.39 -5.94
N THR A 60 19.76 0.57 -6.35
CA THR A 60 18.78 -0.07 -5.47
C THR A 60 18.38 -1.42 -6.05
N GLY A 61 18.55 -2.50 -5.27
CA GLY A 61 18.36 -3.87 -5.78
C GLY A 61 19.18 -4.12 -7.05
N PRO A 62 18.56 -4.57 -8.16
CA PRO A 62 19.24 -4.81 -9.42
C PRO A 62 19.44 -3.54 -10.26
N PHE A 63 18.83 -2.42 -9.90
CA PHE A 63 18.88 -1.18 -10.67
C PHE A 63 20.06 -0.31 -10.23
N SER A 64 20.76 0.27 -11.20
CA SER A 64 21.86 1.20 -10.95
C SER A 64 21.87 2.32 -12.00
N ALA A 65 22.42 3.46 -11.63
CA ALA A 65 22.68 4.52 -12.59
C ALA A 65 23.79 4.09 -13.59
N TYR A 66 23.80 4.71 -14.77
CA TYR A 66 24.95 4.65 -15.67
C TYR A 66 25.93 5.76 -15.26
N ALA A 67 26.99 5.38 -14.56
CA ALA A 67 28.02 6.28 -14.04
C ALA A 67 29.39 5.58 -14.07
N PRO A 68 30.05 5.53 -15.26
CA PRO A 68 31.32 4.79 -15.44
C PRO A 68 32.46 5.29 -14.52
N ASP A 69 32.47 6.58 -14.22
CA ASP A 69 33.43 7.22 -13.30
C ASP A 69 33.32 6.72 -11.86
N LYS A 70 32.16 6.16 -11.50
CA LYS A 70 31.84 5.59 -10.18
C LYS A 70 31.82 4.06 -10.18
N GLY A 71 32.22 3.43 -11.28
CA GLY A 71 32.23 1.95 -11.44
C GLY A 71 30.87 1.33 -11.81
N PHE A 72 29.91 2.14 -12.28
CA PHE A 72 28.62 1.71 -12.79
C PHE A 72 28.57 1.95 -14.31
N ASP A 73 29.22 1.07 -15.07
CA ASP A 73 29.42 1.18 -16.53
C ASP A 73 28.45 0.31 -17.35
N TYR A 74 27.56 -0.41 -16.70
CA TYR A 74 26.56 -1.24 -17.36
C TYR A 74 25.42 -0.37 -17.93
N LYS A 75 25.21 -0.45 -19.25
CA LYS A 75 24.11 0.20 -19.96
C LYS A 75 22.94 -0.76 -20.04
N ASP A 76 21.83 -0.42 -19.43
CA ASP A 76 20.59 -1.21 -19.44
C ASP A 76 19.51 -0.51 -20.31
N LEU A 77 19.33 -0.99 -21.51
CA LEU A 77 18.28 -0.54 -22.43
C LEU A 77 17.00 -1.37 -22.33
N GLY A 78 17.06 -2.50 -21.62
CA GLY A 78 15.93 -3.43 -21.48
C GLY A 78 14.96 -3.14 -20.34
N ASN A 79 15.32 -2.22 -19.45
CA ASN A 79 14.50 -1.87 -18.28
C ASN A 79 13.40 -0.82 -18.58
N MET A 80 12.82 -0.90 -19.76
CA MET A 80 11.58 -0.19 -20.02
C MET A 80 10.43 -1.02 -19.46
N ASP A 81 9.89 -0.61 -18.32
CA ASP A 81 8.72 -1.28 -17.74
C ASP A 81 7.46 -0.81 -18.46
N SER A 82 7.10 -1.53 -19.51
CA SER A 82 5.79 -1.42 -20.15
C SER A 82 4.67 -2.11 -19.35
N GLY A 83 4.95 -2.49 -18.08
CA GLY A 83 3.97 -3.14 -17.20
C GLY A 83 3.75 -4.64 -17.47
N TYR A 84 4.25 -5.16 -18.56
CA TYR A 84 4.31 -6.57 -18.94
C TYR A 84 5.40 -6.75 -20.00
N TYR A 85 6.04 -7.89 -20.07
CA TYR A 85 6.86 -8.35 -21.18
C TYR A 85 6.06 -8.24 -22.50
N SER A 86 5.81 -7.02 -22.96
CA SER A 86 5.30 -6.80 -24.32
C SER A 86 6.49 -7.03 -25.25
N ASP A 87 6.24 -7.76 -26.29
CA ASP A 87 7.21 -8.13 -27.32
C ASP A 87 8.22 -7.00 -27.57
N GLN A 88 9.51 -7.31 -27.34
CA GLN A 88 10.64 -6.42 -27.58
C GLN A 88 10.72 -5.88 -29.01
N ASN A 89 9.75 -6.21 -29.86
CA ASN A 89 9.67 -5.84 -31.26
C ASN A 89 8.88 -4.55 -31.54
N GLU A 90 8.23 -3.96 -30.56
CA GLU A 90 7.34 -2.81 -30.76
C GLU A 90 8.03 -1.45 -30.59
N TYR A 91 9.22 -1.41 -29.99
CA TYR A 91 9.99 -0.18 -29.85
C TYR A 91 11.19 -0.17 -30.82
N ASN A 92 11.27 0.89 -31.61
CA ASN A 92 12.46 1.17 -32.40
C ASN A 92 13.67 1.32 -31.48
N ASN A 93 14.68 0.49 -31.60
CA ASN A 93 15.89 0.53 -30.76
C ASN A 93 16.50 1.94 -30.71
N GLU A 94 16.41 2.72 -31.78
CA GLU A 94 16.91 4.09 -31.85
C GLU A 94 16.11 5.04 -30.93
N GLU A 95 14.79 4.89 -30.81
CA GLU A 95 13.97 5.69 -29.88
C GLU A 95 14.31 5.36 -28.43
N VAL A 96 14.40 4.07 -28.10
CA VAL A 96 14.78 3.59 -26.75
C VAL A 96 16.15 4.17 -26.35
N GLU A 97 17.14 4.07 -27.22
CA GLU A 97 18.49 4.58 -26.95
C GLU A 97 18.50 6.11 -26.79
N ARG A 98 17.74 6.83 -27.64
CA ARG A 98 17.63 8.29 -27.57
C ARG A 98 16.99 8.74 -26.23
N ILE A 99 15.91 8.10 -25.79
CA ILE A 99 15.22 8.45 -24.53
C ILE A 99 16.10 8.07 -23.33
N TRP A 100 16.72 6.89 -23.33
CA TRP A 100 17.67 6.49 -22.32
C TRP A 100 18.79 7.53 -22.15
N GLN A 101 19.38 7.99 -23.27
CA GLN A 101 20.44 9.00 -23.25
C GLN A 101 19.94 10.33 -22.66
N LYS A 102 18.68 10.73 -22.94
CA LYS A 102 18.09 11.93 -22.36
C LYS A 102 18.01 11.86 -20.84
N PHE A 103 17.66 10.70 -20.27
CA PHE A 103 17.63 10.53 -18.82
C PHE A 103 19.04 10.42 -18.21
N VAL A 104 19.99 9.85 -18.91
CA VAL A 104 21.40 9.78 -18.46
C VAL A 104 22.04 11.17 -18.44
N ASP A 105 21.75 12.00 -19.44
CA ASP A 105 22.30 13.36 -19.56
C ASP A 105 21.61 14.37 -18.61
N TYR A 106 20.52 13.96 -17.95
CA TYR A 106 19.85 14.81 -16.99
C TYR A 106 20.59 14.87 -15.65
N GLU A 107 21.00 16.07 -15.25
CA GLU A 107 21.65 16.35 -13.97
C GLU A 107 20.63 16.95 -12.99
N ASP A 108 20.31 16.20 -11.95
CA ASP A 108 19.41 16.68 -10.88
C ASP A 108 20.16 17.57 -9.89
N SER A 109 19.60 18.74 -9.55
CA SER A 109 20.22 19.73 -8.64
C SER A 109 20.44 19.19 -7.21
N ASP A 110 19.64 18.22 -6.76
CA ASP A 110 19.74 17.60 -5.44
C ASP A 110 20.57 16.30 -5.43
N GLY A 111 21.16 15.96 -6.59
CA GLY A 111 22.02 14.80 -6.77
C GLY A 111 21.28 13.47 -6.76
N TYR A 112 20.08 13.42 -7.32
CA TYR A 112 19.33 12.19 -7.55
C TYR A 112 19.73 11.56 -8.88
N TYR A 113 19.77 10.22 -8.94
CA TYR A 113 20.26 9.44 -10.06
C TYR A 113 19.11 8.78 -10.82
N PHE A 114 19.20 8.76 -12.14
CA PHE A 114 18.41 7.90 -13.01
C PHE A 114 18.93 6.46 -12.93
N LEU A 115 18.10 5.53 -12.48
CA LEU A 115 18.47 4.13 -12.30
C LEU A 115 18.13 3.23 -13.49
N GLN A 116 18.06 3.81 -14.68
CA GLN A 116 17.82 3.14 -15.97
C GLN A 116 16.47 2.42 -16.07
N LEU A 117 15.49 2.79 -15.24
CA LEU A 117 14.10 2.31 -15.31
C LEU A 117 13.19 3.48 -15.67
N TRP A 118 12.34 3.33 -16.68
CA TRP A 118 11.50 4.39 -17.20
C TRP A 118 10.25 3.85 -17.90
N TRP A 119 9.24 4.70 -18.07
CA TRP A 119 7.92 4.36 -18.62
C TRP A 119 7.52 5.34 -19.70
N LYS A 120 6.83 4.85 -20.74
CA LYS A 120 6.16 5.67 -21.74
C LYS A 120 4.75 5.95 -21.27
N LEU A 121 4.36 7.22 -21.26
CA LEU A 121 3.04 7.71 -20.88
C LEU A 121 2.35 8.33 -22.09
N GLY A 122 1.01 8.26 -22.12
CA GLY A 122 0.15 8.80 -23.15
C GLY A 122 -1.30 8.35 -22.93
N GLU A 123 -2.13 8.41 -23.96
CA GLU A 123 -3.56 8.08 -23.89
C GLU A 123 -3.83 6.65 -23.34
N GLU A 124 -3.00 5.67 -23.70
CA GLU A 124 -3.17 4.26 -23.30
C GLU A 124 -2.59 3.94 -21.93
N ASN A 125 -1.64 4.74 -21.45
CA ASN A 125 -0.96 4.53 -20.18
C ASN A 125 -0.75 5.84 -19.44
N ASN A 126 -1.48 6.01 -18.35
CA ASN A 126 -1.34 7.15 -17.45
C ASN A 126 -0.80 6.78 -16.06
N GLN A 127 -0.11 5.65 -15.95
CA GLN A 127 0.39 5.16 -14.67
C GLN A 127 1.82 4.64 -14.80
N ILE A 128 2.57 4.81 -13.72
CA ILE A 128 3.85 4.14 -13.53
C ILE A 128 3.81 3.31 -12.25
N LYS A 129 4.48 2.16 -12.29
CA LYS A 129 4.58 1.29 -11.13
C LYS A 129 6.01 0.74 -11.02
N TRP A 130 6.70 1.13 -9.95
CA TRP A 130 7.96 0.51 -9.59
C TRP A 130 7.72 -0.51 -8.48
N GLY A 131 7.62 -1.78 -8.80
CA GLY A 131 7.24 -2.87 -7.89
C GLY A 131 8.39 -3.75 -7.40
N TYR A 132 9.65 -3.42 -7.72
CA TYR A 132 10.81 -4.24 -7.34
C TYR A 132 11.98 -3.37 -6.88
N TYR A 133 12.28 -3.39 -5.57
CA TYR A 133 13.29 -2.54 -4.94
C TYR A 133 13.16 -1.03 -5.27
N PRO A 134 11.98 -0.41 -5.15
CA PRO A 134 11.84 1.02 -5.37
C PRO A 134 12.64 1.80 -4.32
N PRO A 135 13.22 2.96 -4.68
CA PRO A 135 13.94 3.80 -3.73
C PRO A 135 13.03 4.27 -2.60
N TYR A 136 13.57 4.46 -1.40
CA TYR A 136 12.78 5.01 -0.28
C TYR A 136 12.49 6.48 -0.48
N SER A 137 13.53 7.28 -0.78
CA SER A 137 13.44 8.69 -1.12
C SER A 137 13.64 8.86 -2.63
N PHE A 138 12.76 9.61 -3.27
CA PHE A 138 12.73 9.71 -4.72
C PHE A 138 12.24 11.08 -5.20
N LYS A 139 12.51 11.36 -6.49
CA LYS A 139 11.90 12.44 -7.28
C LYS A 139 11.28 11.83 -8.53
N LEU A 140 10.17 12.40 -8.99
CA LEU A 140 9.60 12.08 -10.29
C LEU A 140 10.22 13.00 -11.34
N LEU A 141 10.63 12.41 -12.48
CA LEU A 141 11.11 13.17 -13.64
C LEU A 141 10.32 12.75 -14.87
N LEU A 142 9.81 13.73 -15.59
CA LEU A 142 9.14 13.59 -16.89
C LEU A 142 9.98 14.23 -17.98
N TYR A 143 10.03 13.60 -19.14
CA TYR A 143 10.64 14.10 -20.35
C TYR A 143 9.63 14.16 -21.48
N TYR A 144 9.49 15.32 -22.12
CA TYR A 144 8.62 15.58 -23.26
C TYR A 144 9.46 15.70 -24.53
N PRO A 145 9.42 14.71 -25.46
CA PRO A 145 10.27 14.70 -26.65
C PRO A 145 9.98 15.85 -27.63
N GLU A 146 8.71 16.26 -27.77
CA GLU A 146 8.29 17.27 -28.73
C GLU A 146 8.84 18.67 -28.38
N SER A 147 8.80 19.02 -27.10
CA SER A 147 9.34 20.30 -26.60
C SER A 147 10.79 20.18 -26.11
N ASN A 148 11.36 18.98 -26.04
CA ASN A 148 12.65 18.68 -25.43
C ASN A 148 12.77 19.24 -24.00
N ALA A 149 11.66 19.16 -23.24
CA ALA A 149 11.53 19.73 -21.91
C ALA A 149 11.51 18.65 -20.83
N TYR A 150 11.99 19.02 -19.63
CA TYR A 150 11.92 18.21 -18.43
C TYR A 150 11.03 18.88 -17.39
N LEU A 151 10.24 18.07 -16.69
CA LEU A 151 9.53 18.45 -15.49
C LEU A 151 9.98 17.55 -14.34
N THR A 152 10.24 18.12 -13.18
CA THR A 152 10.67 17.37 -12.00
C THR A 152 9.75 17.65 -10.82
N SER A 153 9.66 16.72 -9.89
CA SER A 153 9.01 16.95 -8.61
C SER A 153 10.00 17.38 -7.54
N GLY A 154 9.49 17.80 -6.38
CA GLY A 154 10.22 17.80 -5.13
C GLY A 154 10.62 16.40 -4.68
N ILE A 155 11.21 16.34 -3.48
CA ILE A 155 11.63 15.08 -2.85
C ILE A 155 10.45 14.46 -2.13
N TYR A 156 10.15 13.20 -2.44
CA TYR A 156 9.10 12.39 -1.82
C TYR A 156 9.68 11.13 -1.19
N GLU A 157 8.95 10.54 -0.25
CA GLU A 157 9.35 9.31 0.43
C GLU A 157 8.21 8.30 0.40
N ARG A 158 8.55 7.01 0.29
CA ARG A 158 7.54 5.95 0.45
C ARG A 158 6.98 5.98 1.86
N TYR A 159 5.67 6.00 2.00
CA TYR A 159 4.96 6.10 3.27
C TYR A 159 4.30 4.77 3.71
N ALA A 160 4.15 3.82 2.77
CA ALA A 160 3.56 2.51 3.00
C ALA A 160 4.38 1.44 2.26
N PHE A 161 4.02 0.17 2.44
CA PHE A 161 4.57 -0.92 1.64
C PHE A 161 4.28 -0.69 0.16
N ASP A 162 3.02 -0.42 -0.20
CA ASP A 162 2.62 0.07 -1.50
C ASP A 162 2.20 1.55 -1.36
N SER A 163 3.01 2.44 -1.91
CA SER A 163 2.77 3.89 -1.86
C SER A 163 2.11 4.34 -3.15
N TYR A 164 0.98 5.04 -3.03
CA TYR A 164 0.17 5.52 -4.14
C TYR A 164 0.18 7.04 -4.19
N TYR A 165 0.51 7.58 -5.35
CA TYR A 165 0.52 9.02 -5.60
C TYR A 165 -0.32 9.37 -6.82
N THR A 166 -0.87 10.57 -6.82
CA THR A 166 -1.52 11.18 -7.98
C THR A 166 -0.83 12.49 -8.30
N VAL A 167 -0.62 12.73 -9.59
CA VAL A 167 -0.10 14.00 -10.12
C VAL A 167 -1.16 14.60 -11.03
N ASP A 168 -1.54 15.86 -10.80
CA ASP A 168 -2.39 16.60 -11.72
C ASP A 168 -1.51 17.38 -12.71
N MET A 169 -1.61 17.00 -13.99
CA MET A 169 -0.79 17.55 -15.06
C MET A 169 -1.41 18.81 -15.70
N SER A 170 -2.56 19.29 -15.24
CA SER A 170 -3.24 20.45 -15.85
C SER A 170 -2.36 21.70 -15.88
N VAL A 171 -1.66 22.00 -14.78
CA VAL A 171 -0.74 23.14 -14.69
C VAL A 171 0.48 22.97 -15.60
N ALA A 172 1.01 21.75 -15.69
CA ALA A 172 2.16 21.42 -16.53
C ALA A 172 1.81 21.55 -18.02
N ASN A 173 0.62 21.11 -18.42
CA ASN A 173 0.13 21.20 -19.79
C ASN A 173 -0.01 22.68 -20.24
N ASP A 174 -0.51 23.55 -19.38
CA ASP A 174 -0.63 24.97 -19.69
C ASP A 174 0.73 25.60 -20.02
N VAL A 175 1.78 25.17 -19.33
CA VAL A 175 3.16 25.63 -19.56
C VAL A 175 3.78 25.00 -20.81
N LEU A 176 3.58 23.71 -21.02
CA LEU A 176 4.18 22.97 -22.13
C LEU A 176 3.53 23.26 -23.49
N LEU A 177 2.22 23.52 -23.50
CA LEU A 177 1.46 23.81 -24.71
C LEU A 177 1.54 25.28 -25.13
N ASN A 178 2.09 26.15 -24.30
CA ASN A 178 2.22 27.57 -24.63
C ASN A 178 3.70 27.94 -24.92
N PRO A 179 4.15 27.83 -26.20
CA PRO A 179 5.54 28.08 -26.56
C PRO A 179 5.98 29.55 -26.28
N ASP A 180 5.04 30.47 -26.08
CA ASP A 180 5.33 31.86 -25.73
C ASP A 180 5.88 32.00 -24.29
N PHE A 181 5.72 31.01 -23.42
CA PHE A 181 6.32 31.00 -22.09
C PHE A 181 7.86 30.88 -22.13
N SER A 182 8.41 30.24 -23.15
CA SER A 182 9.86 30.09 -23.33
C SER A 182 10.51 31.38 -23.88
N ALA A 183 9.72 32.35 -24.37
CA ALA A 183 10.17 33.52 -25.08
C ALA A 183 10.14 34.83 -24.27
N GLY A 184 10.03 34.77 -22.95
CA GLY A 184 10.14 35.97 -22.08
C GLY A 184 8.85 36.76 -21.87
N ASN A 185 7.70 36.17 -22.18
CA ASN A 185 6.41 36.75 -21.78
C ASN A 185 6.13 36.46 -20.28
N PRO A 186 5.67 37.46 -19.51
CA PRO A 186 5.35 37.21 -18.10
C PRO A 186 4.18 36.24 -17.96
N HIS A 187 4.37 35.21 -17.14
CA HIS A 187 3.31 34.30 -16.74
C HIS A 187 2.15 35.09 -16.11
N PRO A 188 0.88 34.73 -16.38
CA PRO A 188 -0.27 35.39 -15.75
C PRO A 188 -0.27 35.34 -14.22
N ASN A 189 0.47 34.41 -13.62
CA ASN A 189 0.74 34.40 -12.19
C ASN A 189 2.05 35.17 -11.90
N PRO A 190 2.01 36.31 -11.19
CA PRO A 190 3.19 37.13 -10.88
C PRO A 190 4.21 36.41 -9.95
N ASP A 191 3.81 35.34 -9.25
CA ASP A 191 4.69 34.59 -8.36
C ASP A 191 5.41 33.43 -9.08
N TRP A 192 5.16 33.25 -10.38
CA TRP A 192 5.78 32.15 -11.13
C TRP A 192 7.27 32.46 -11.42
N ASN A 193 8.12 31.55 -10.93
CA ASN A 193 9.58 31.66 -11.03
C ASN A 193 10.18 30.95 -12.26
N GLY A 194 9.35 30.49 -13.20
CA GLY A 194 9.80 29.79 -14.42
C GLY A 194 10.05 28.29 -14.23
N VAL A 195 9.81 27.77 -13.03
CA VAL A 195 9.96 26.34 -12.73
C VAL A 195 8.59 25.74 -12.44
N VAL A 196 8.17 24.75 -13.22
CA VAL A 196 7.01 23.93 -12.90
C VAL A 196 7.50 22.74 -12.10
N GLU A 197 7.18 22.72 -10.84
CA GLU A 197 7.44 21.57 -9.97
C GLU A 197 6.18 20.68 -9.92
N LEU A 198 6.37 19.40 -10.18
CA LEU A 198 5.29 18.42 -10.11
C LEU A 198 4.95 18.13 -8.63
N GLU A 199 3.70 18.34 -8.27
CA GLU A 199 3.21 18.02 -6.94
C GLU A 199 2.59 16.61 -6.93
N LEU A 200 3.08 15.74 -6.03
CA LEU A 200 2.55 14.40 -5.83
C LEU A 200 1.65 14.40 -4.59
N GLU A 201 0.38 14.11 -4.81
CA GLU A 201 -0.59 13.92 -3.74
C GLU A 201 -0.67 12.45 -3.34
N ASN A 202 -0.69 12.19 -2.02
CA ASN A 202 -0.95 10.85 -1.50
C ASN A 202 -2.37 10.41 -1.87
N SER A 203 -2.48 9.30 -2.59
CA SER A 203 -3.76 8.77 -3.08
C SER A 203 -4.09 7.37 -2.56
N TYR A 204 -3.55 7.00 -1.39
CA TYR A 204 -3.93 5.76 -0.72
C TYR A 204 -5.42 5.79 -0.33
N ASP A 205 -6.16 4.73 -0.67
CA ASP A 205 -7.61 4.67 -0.43
C ASP A 205 -7.95 4.27 1.01
N TYR A 206 -7.71 5.19 1.95
CA TYR A 206 -8.07 5.02 3.35
C TYR A 206 -9.57 4.82 3.59
N LEU A 207 -10.44 5.37 2.70
CA LEU A 207 -11.88 5.27 2.89
C LEU A 207 -12.37 3.85 2.67
N SER A 208 -11.94 3.19 1.60
CA SER A 208 -12.25 1.78 1.33
C SER A 208 -11.75 0.87 2.44
N GLU A 209 -10.56 1.11 2.96
CA GLU A 209 -10.00 0.36 4.10
C GLU A 209 -10.87 0.49 5.36
N ILE A 210 -11.30 1.71 5.70
CA ILE A 210 -12.17 1.96 6.88
C ILE A 210 -13.54 1.32 6.68
N VAL A 211 -14.15 1.48 5.52
CA VAL A 211 -15.47 0.89 5.22
C VAL A 211 -15.38 -0.64 5.25
N GLY A 212 -14.37 -1.24 4.62
CA GLY A 212 -14.11 -2.67 4.66
C GLY A 212 -13.94 -3.20 6.08
N LEU A 213 -13.16 -2.50 6.92
CA LEU A 213 -12.98 -2.82 8.34
C LEU A 213 -14.32 -2.82 9.09
N LEU A 214 -15.13 -1.79 8.95
CA LEU A 214 -16.42 -1.69 9.62
C LEU A 214 -17.38 -2.79 9.17
N LEU A 215 -17.43 -3.11 7.88
CA LEU A 215 -18.25 -4.20 7.33
C LEU A 215 -17.81 -5.57 7.87
N ARG A 216 -16.52 -5.84 7.92
CA ARG A 216 -15.97 -7.08 8.51
C ARG A 216 -16.39 -7.25 9.97
N ILE A 217 -16.20 -6.23 10.79
CA ILE A 217 -16.59 -6.26 12.20
C ILE A 217 -18.09 -6.49 12.35
N ALA A 218 -18.92 -5.74 11.62
CA ALA A 218 -20.37 -5.85 11.71
C ALA A 218 -20.86 -7.26 11.33
N LEU A 219 -20.33 -7.82 10.25
CA LEU A 219 -20.69 -9.14 9.76
C LEU A 219 -20.27 -10.25 10.73
N THR A 220 -19.01 -10.20 11.22
CA THR A 220 -18.50 -11.18 12.19
C THR A 220 -19.35 -11.17 13.46
N VAL A 221 -19.62 -10.01 14.03
CA VAL A 221 -20.48 -9.87 15.21
C VAL A 221 -21.88 -10.44 14.96
N LEU A 222 -22.48 -10.14 13.80
CA LEU A 222 -23.81 -10.65 13.46
C LEU A 222 -23.83 -12.17 13.38
N VAL A 223 -22.87 -12.78 12.66
CA VAL A 223 -22.76 -14.22 12.50
C VAL A 223 -22.56 -14.92 13.85
N GLU A 224 -21.68 -14.37 14.68
CA GLU A 224 -21.45 -14.95 16.02
C GLU A 224 -22.68 -14.87 16.93
N LEU A 225 -23.41 -13.77 16.91
CA LEU A 225 -24.66 -13.69 17.66
C LEU A 225 -25.70 -14.72 17.18
N LEU A 226 -25.79 -14.98 15.87
CA LEU A 226 -26.64 -16.02 15.31
C LEU A 226 -26.18 -17.43 15.78
N ILE A 227 -24.89 -17.70 15.79
CA ILE A 227 -24.35 -18.95 16.31
C ILE A 227 -24.60 -19.09 17.81
N ALA A 228 -24.51 -18.00 18.59
CA ALA A 228 -24.87 -18.04 20.02
C ALA A 228 -26.32 -18.48 20.25
N LEU A 229 -27.24 -18.03 19.40
CA LEU A 229 -28.64 -18.48 19.45
C LEU A 229 -28.80 -19.98 19.12
N LEU A 230 -28.04 -20.50 18.15
CA LEU A 230 -28.00 -21.93 17.82
C LEU A 230 -27.48 -22.75 19.01
N PHE A 231 -26.48 -22.24 19.71
CA PHE A 231 -25.99 -22.81 20.97
C PHE A 231 -26.95 -22.62 22.14
N ARG A 232 -28.13 -22.04 21.92
CA ARG A 232 -29.12 -21.75 22.97
C ARG A 232 -28.54 -20.91 24.11
N ILE A 233 -27.60 -20.01 23.82
CA ILE A 233 -27.14 -19.00 24.75
C ILE A 233 -28.11 -17.82 24.58
N LYS A 234 -29.03 -17.68 25.54
CA LYS A 234 -30.17 -16.73 25.46
C LYS A 234 -30.12 -15.73 26.61
N GLY A 235 -30.75 -14.57 26.40
CA GLY A 235 -30.88 -13.52 27.39
C GLY A 235 -30.01 -12.29 27.08
N ARG A 236 -30.47 -11.12 27.52
CA ARG A 236 -29.78 -9.85 27.20
C ARG A 236 -28.34 -9.79 27.71
N LYS A 237 -28.11 -10.24 28.94
CA LYS A 237 -26.76 -10.15 29.55
C LYS A 237 -25.72 -11.03 28.85
N PRO A 238 -25.93 -12.37 28.62
CA PRO A 238 -24.98 -13.19 27.89
C PRO A 238 -24.80 -12.74 26.45
N MET A 239 -25.85 -12.32 25.74
CA MET A 239 -25.74 -11.80 24.38
C MET A 239 -24.91 -10.50 24.32
N LEU A 240 -25.14 -9.59 25.27
CA LEU A 240 -24.33 -8.36 25.35
C LEU A 240 -22.87 -8.68 25.70
N THR A 241 -22.62 -9.71 26.52
CA THR A 241 -21.25 -10.15 26.82
C THR A 241 -20.55 -10.65 25.55
N ILE A 242 -21.24 -11.48 24.75
CA ILE A 242 -20.72 -11.96 23.47
C ILE A 242 -20.47 -10.77 22.52
N LEU A 243 -21.45 -9.92 22.33
CA LEU A 243 -21.36 -8.73 21.49
C LEU A 243 -20.12 -7.88 21.82
N VAL A 244 -19.96 -7.53 23.11
CA VAL A 244 -18.86 -6.65 23.54
C VAL A 244 -17.50 -7.37 23.42
N THR A 245 -17.42 -8.66 23.81
CA THR A 245 -16.17 -9.40 23.70
C THR A 245 -15.73 -9.50 22.23
N ASN A 246 -16.66 -9.91 21.36
CA ASN A 246 -16.41 -10.05 19.93
C ASN A 246 -16.05 -8.69 19.27
N ALA A 247 -16.82 -7.63 19.54
CA ALA A 247 -16.50 -6.32 18.99
C ALA A 247 -15.08 -5.86 19.39
N VAL A 248 -14.66 -6.09 20.63
CA VAL A 248 -13.31 -5.71 21.09
C VAL A 248 -12.22 -6.56 20.42
N THR A 249 -12.42 -7.88 20.33
CA THR A 249 -11.44 -8.76 19.69
C THR A 249 -11.33 -8.50 18.20
N GLN A 250 -12.45 -8.28 17.52
CA GLN A 250 -12.50 -7.99 16.08
C GLN A 250 -11.91 -6.62 15.73
N ILE A 251 -12.17 -5.58 16.54
CA ILE A 251 -11.51 -4.28 16.36
C ILE A 251 -9.99 -4.45 16.49
N ALA A 252 -9.55 -5.13 17.55
CA ALA A 252 -8.11 -5.34 17.79
C ALA A 252 -7.44 -6.15 16.65
N LEU A 253 -8.09 -7.22 16.20
CA LEU A 253 -7.63 -8.07 15.10
C LEU A 253 -7.50 -7.28 13.80
N ASN A 254 -8.58 -6.63 13.38
CA ASN A 254 -8.62 -5.96 12.09
C ASN A 254 -7.70 -4.73 12.06
N VAL A 255 -7.61 -3.95 13.13
CA VAL A 255 -6.66 -2.83 13.21
C VAL A 255 -5.22 -3.34 13.12
N ALA A 256 -4.87 -4.42 13.83
CA ALA A 256 -3.53 -5.01 13.75
C ALA A 256 -3.22 -5.52 12.33
N LEU A 257 -4.16 -6.21 11.69
CA LEU A 257 -4.00 -6.72 10.34
C LEU A 257 -3.86 -5.62 9.30
N ASN A 258 -4.66 -4.55 9.38
CA ASN A 258 -4.55 -3.40 8.47
C ASN A 258 -3.19 -2.69 8.64
N LEU A 259 -2.70 -2.50 9.87
CA LEU A 259 -1.37 -1.95 10.09
C LEU A 259 -0.26 -2.85 9.54
N ILE A 260 -0.38 -4.17 9.71
CA ILE A 260 0.58 -5.13 9.14
C ILE A 260 0.55 -5.05 7.61
N PHE A 261 -0.61 -5.02 7.00
CA PHE A 261 -0.74 -4.88 5.55
C PHE A 261 -0.11 -3.58 5.04
N TYR A 262 -0.45 -2.46 5.67
CA TYR A 262 0.02 -1.13 5.31
C TYR A 262 1.55 -1.01 5.34
N PHE A 263 2.21 -1.55 6.39
CA PHE A 263 3.65 -1.42 6.55
C PHE A 263 4.47 -2.57 5.97
N ASN A 264 3.88 -3.79 5.86
CA ASN A 264 4.63 -5.01 5.55
C ASN A 264 4.07 -5.79 4.34
N GLY A 265 2.93 -5.37 3.78
CA GLY A 265 2.32 -5.95 2.60
C GLY A 265 1.57 -7.26 2.80
N ALA A 266 1.08 -7.82 1.70
CA ALA A 266 0.15 -8.94 1.68
C ALA A 266 0.69 -10.25 2.28
N LEU A 267 1.98 -10.55 2.10
CA LEU A 267 2.56 -11.80 2.65
C LEU A 267 2.59 -11.77 4.18
N ALA A 268 3.01 -10.65 4.76
CA ALA A 268 2.99 -10.47 6.21
C ALA A 268 1.56 -10.55 6.76
N TYR A 269 0.62 -9.86 6.09
CA TYR A 269 -0.79 -9.96 6.42
C TYR A 269 -1.27 -11.41 6.48
N LEU A 270 -1.00 -12.23 5.45
CA LEU A 270 -1.43 -13.63 5.39
C LEU A 270 -0.86 -14.47 6.54
N LEU A 271 0.42 -14.31 6.86
CA LEU A 271 1.07 -15.02 7.95
C LEU A 271 0.48 -14.63 9.32
N PHE A 272 0.35 -13.32 9.56
CA PHE A 272 -0.18 -12.82 10.83
C PHE A 272 -1.69 -13.04 10.95
N PHE A 273 -2.44 -13.10 9.86
CA PHE A 273 -3.87 -13.42 9.88
C PHE A 273 -4.11 -14.74 10.61
N VAL A 274 -3.44 -15.83 10.22
CA VAL A 274 -3.61 -17.15 10.85
C VAL A 274 -3.24 -17.11 12.33
N LEU A 275 -2.13 -16.45 12.68
CA LEU A 275 -1.66 -16.37 14.07
C LEU A 275 -2.61 -15.55 14.95
N LEU A 276 -3.10 -14.43 14.45
CA LEU A 276 -4.01 -13.56 15.19
C LEU A 276 -5.40 -14.13 15.33
N GLU A 277 -5.93 -14.85 14.33
CA GLU A 277 -7.18 -15.59 14.43
C GLU A 277 -7.11 -16.66 15.54
N ILE A 278 -6.02 -17.42 15.62
CA ILE A 278 -5.81 -18.38 16.71
C ILE A 278 -5.79 -17.66 18.07
N ALA A 279 -5.11 -16.52 18.15
CA ALA A 279 -5.07 -15.74 19.38
C ALA A 279 -6.45 -15.21 19.78
N VAL A 280 -7.28 -14.75 18.83
CA VAL A 280 -8.66 -14.33 19.08
C VAL A 280 -9.49 -15.49 19.63
N VAL A 281 -9.45 -16.68 19.00
CA VAL A 281 -10.16 -17.87 19.50
C VAL A 281 -9.80 -18.17 20.95
N LEU A 282 -8.52 -18.10 21.30
CA LEU A 282 -8.05 -18.38 22.67
C LEU A 282 -8.55 -17.31 23.66
N VAL A 283 -8.44 -16.03 23.29
CA VAL A 283 -8.90 -14.90 24.13
C VAL A 283 -10.41 -15.00 24.37
N GLU A 284 -11.18 -15.25 23.32
CA GLU A 284 -12.63 -15.39 23.41
C GLU A 284 -13.06 -16.62 24.21
N ALA A 285 -12.43 -17.78 23.98
CA ALA A 285 -12.71 -18.98 24.77
C ALA A 285 -12.50 -18.74 26.26
N ILE A 286 -11.39 -18.09 26.64
CA ILE A 286 -11.10 -17.73 28.03
C ILE A 286 -12.14 -16.72 28.55
N ALA A 287 -12.44 -15.66 27.77
CA ALA A 287 -13.42 -14.65 28.15
C ALA A 287 -14.80 -15.27 28.36
N TYR A 288 -15.26 -16.12 27.44
CA TYR A 288 -16.57 -16.77 27.53
C TYR A 288 -16.64 -17.77 28.68
N CYS A 289 -15.58 -18.54 28.94
CA CYS A 289 -15.51 -19.40 30.11
C CYS A 289 -15.66 -18.63 31.44
N LEU A 290 -15.06 -17.45 31.53
CA LEU A 290 -15.09 -16.63 32.74
C LEU A 290 -16.38 -15.83 32.88
N LEU A 291 -16.91 -15.30 31.78
CA LEU A 291 -18.01 -14.34 31.79
C LEU A 291 -19.39 -15.02 31.66
N LEU A 292 -19.51 -16.02 30.73
CA LEU A 292 -20.81 -16.68 30.48
C LEU A 292 -21.16 -17.68 31.57
N ARG A 293 -20.17 -18.21 32.30
CA ARG A 293 -20.43 -19.08 33.46
C ARG A 293 -21.36 -18.44 34.48
N LYS A 294 -21.31 -17.12 34.64
CA LYS A 294 -22.18 -16.36 35.56
C LYS A 294 -23.68 -16.42 35.17
N TYR A 295 -23.94 -16.78 33.93
CA TYR A 295 -25.28 -16.91 33.36
C TYR A 295 -25.70 -18.36 33.17
N GLY A 296 -25.00 -19.32 33.81
CA GLY A 296 -25.32 -20.74 33.75
C GLY A 296 -24.85 -21.46 32.48
N VAL A 297 -24.02 -20.84 31.66
CA VAL A 297 -23.43 -21.54 30.49
C VAL A 297 -22.26 -22.42 30.96
N PRO A 298 -22.31 -23.74 30.69
CA PRO A 298 -21.23 -24.65 31.08
C PRO A 298 -19.95 -24.37 30.26
N ILE A 299 -18.79 -24.58 30.89
CA ILE A 299 -17.46 -24.23 30.32
C ILE A 299 -17.25 -24.91 28.96
N TRP A 300 -17.51 -26.22 28.83
CA TRP A 300 -17.35 -26.93 27.57
C TRP A 300 -18.16 -26.32 26.42
N LYS A 301 -19.35 -25.80 26.72
CA LYS A 301 -20.24 -25.14 25.75
C LYS A 301 -19.71 -23.76 25.34
N ALA A 302 -19.13 -23.02 26.28
CA ALA A 302 -18.50 -21.75 26.01
C ALA A 302 -17.26 -21.92 25.10
N ILE A 303 -16.44 -22.93 25.37
CA ILE A 303 -15.26 -23.26 24.54
C ILE A 303 -15.70 -23.69 23.13
N LEU A 304 -16.64 -24.64 23.03
CA LEU A 304 -17.12 -25.13 21.74
C LEU A 304 -17.78 -24.01 20.93
N TYR A 305 -18.53 -23.12 21.59
CA TYR A 305 -19.09 -21.93 20.95
C TYR A 305 -18.00 -21.04 20.38
N ALA A 306 -16.97 -20.68 21.16
CA ALA A 306 -15.86 -19.84 20.68
C ALA A 306 -15.19 -20.45 19.45
N ILE A 307 -14.88 -21.74 19.48
CA ILE A 307 -14.22 -22.42 18.35
C ILE A 307 -15.12 -22.42 17.10
N VAL A 308 -16.39 -22.83 17.25
CA VAL A 308 -17.31 -22.93 16.11
C VAL A 308 -17.64 -21.56 15.53
N ALA A 309 -17.87 -20.55 16.38
CA ALA A 309 -18.20 -19.22 15.94
C ALA A 309 -17.03 -18.61 15.12
N ASN A 310 -15.83 -18.63 15.66
CA ASN A 310 -14.66 -18.10 14.96
C ASN A 310 -14.31 -18.89 13.69
N LEU A 311 -14.46 -20.22 13.68
CA LEU A 311 -14.23 -21.02 12.47
C LEU A 311 -15.21 -20.66 11.36
N VAL A 312 -16.49 -20.48 11.68
CA VAL A 312 -17.52 -20.10 10.71
C VAL A 312 -17.28 -18.68 10.18
N THR A 313 -16.92 -17.75 11.05
CA THR A 313 -16.64 -16.35 10.62
C THR A 313 -15.36 -16.24 9.79
N ALA A 314 -14.31 -17.00 10.12
CA ALA A 314 -13.09 -17.05 9.33
C ALA A 314 -13.35 -17.62 7.91
N VAL A 315 -14.13 -18.72 7.82
CA VAL A 315 -14.52 -19.30 6.52
C VAL A 315 -15.41 -18.35 5.74
N ALA A 316 -16.40 -17.70 6.37
CA ALA A 316 -17.27 -16.73 5.74
C ALA A 316 -16.48 -15.50 5.24
N GLY A 317 -15.55 -14.99 6.05
CA GLY A 317 -14.67 -13.89 5.69
C GLY A 317 -13.78 -14.20 4.47
N TYR A 318 -13.23 -15.41 4.42
CA TYR A 318 -12.44 -15.87 3.26
C TYR A 318 -13.27 -15.88 1.95
N TYR A 319 -14.48 -16.43 1.99
CA TYR A 319 -15.35 -16.43 0.80
C TYR A 319 -15.79 -15.03 0.39
N LEU A 320 -16.05 -14.16 1.36
CA LEU A 320 -16.41 -12.77 1.06
C LEU A 320 -15.26 -11.98 0.44
N ALA A 321 -14.03 -12.22 0.88
CA ALA A 321 -12.85 -11.63 0.27
C ALA A 321 -12.67 -12.04 -1.21
N ILE A 322 -13.06 -13.27 -1.56
CA ILE A 322 -13.04 -13.74 -2.96
C ILE A 322 -14.18 -13.11 -3.78
N LEU A 323 -15.39 -13.00 -3.20
CA LEU A 323 -16.58 -12.51 -3.91
C LEU A 323 -16.62 -10.98 -4.06
N LEU A 324 -15.99 -10.26 -3.13
CA LEU A 324 -15.97 -8.80 -3.06
C LEU A 324 -14.53 -8.29 -2.93
N PRO A 325 -13.69 -8.53 -3.95
CA PRO A 325 -12.30 -8.06 -3.92
C PRO A 325 -12.29 -6.52 -3.82
N GLY A 326 -11.52 -5.98 -2.89
CA GLY A 326 -11.44 -4.55 -2.61
C GLY A 326 -12.33 -4.04 -1.47
N MET A 327 -13.24 -4.88 -0.93
CA MET A 327 -13.99 -4.58 0.29
C MET A 327 -13.55 -5.44 1.49
N PHE A 328 -12.81 -6.52 1.24
CA PHE A 328 -12.38 -7.48 2.26
C PHE A 328 -10.92 -7.87 2.06
#